data_eaea6b4054244190134880da9d10d303
#
_entry.id   eaea6b4054244190134880da9d10d303
#
_cell.length_a   1.000
_cell.length_b   1.000
_cell.length_c   1.000
_cell.angle_alpha   90.00
_cell.angle_beta   90.00
_cell.angle_gamma   90.00
#
_symmetry.space_group_name_H-M   'P 1'
#
loop_
_entity.id
_entity.type
_entity.pdbx_description
1 polymer ?
#
loop_
_entity_poly.entity_id
_entity_poly.type
_entity_poly.pdbx_seq_one_letter_code
_entity_poly.pdbx_strand_id
1 'polypeptide(L)'
;GTVVVCVIQSFAVTVYADSIPNAITMSRGLYTAVSMITVTSGTVFLMWLGEQINQRGIGNGISLIIFAGIVARMPNAIWLLFQEIQQGTLNPVFVIVVFAMFVVVVALVIYEQRGQRKIPVHYAKRVVGRKMYGAQNTYVPFKINPSGVIPVIFASSVLTFPLQIAQSLGPDVRWLQRVAIALRPDGPAYLVVYTMLIIFFAYFYTQVTLNPIEISKNIRENGGSIPGIRSEKMEAYFTRVLNRIILPGAIFLAFIAVIPTLVQQLFNFPAQIAFLMGGTSLLIMVGVDLDLMSQIEGHLRMHHHDGLVKKGRIRSRNL
;
A
#
# COMPACT_ATOMS: atom_id res chain seq x y z
N GLY A 1 -18.16 0.75 -9.09
CA GLY A 1 -17.86 0.25 -7.73
C GLY A 1 -17.54 1.38 -6.77
N THR A 2 -16.49 2.17 -7.04
CA THR A 2 -15.95 3.20 -6.12
C THR A 2 -17.00 4.22 -5.66
N VAL A 3 -17.81 4.77 -6.57
CA VAL A 3 -18.85 5.75 -6.24
C VAL A 3 -19.89 5.17 -5.28
N VAL A 4 -20.30 3.91 -5.49
CA VAL A 4 -21.27 3.23 -4.60
C VAL A 4 -20.70 3.09 -3.18
N VAL A 5 -19.44 2.67 -3.07
CA VAL A 5 -18.75 2.55 -1.77
C VAL A 5 -18.61 3.92 -1.11
N CYS A 6 -18.27 4.97 -1.88
CA CYS A 6 -18.20 6.35 -1.37
C CYS A 6 -19.54 6.85 -0.82
N VAL A 7 -20.66 6.58 -1.51
CA VAL A 7 -22.00 6.95 -1.04
C VAL A 7 -22.32 6.24 0.28
N ILE A 8 -22.04 4.95 0.38
CA ILE A 8 -22.29 4.18 1.62
C ILE A 8 -21.43 4.70 2.77
N GLN A 9 -20.13 4.94 2.54
CA GLN A 9 -19.23 5.48 3.57
C GLN A 9 -19.59 6.93 3.95
N SER A 10 -19.96 7.77 2.99
CA SER A 10 -20.38 9.15 3.28
C SER A 10 -21.64 9.19 4.14
N PHE A 11 -22.57 8.26 3.93
CA PHE A 11 -23.73 8.10 4.81
C PHE A 11 -23.31 7.77 6.25
N ALA A 12 -22.41 6.80 6.43
CA ALA A 12 -21.93 6.43 7.75
C ALA A 12 -21.23 7.59 8.48
N VAL A 13 -20.38 8.35 7.78
CA VAL A 13 -19.72 9.56 8.32
C VAL A 13 -20.74 10.64 8.71
N THR A 14 -21.78 10.83 7.90
CA THR A 14 -22.84 11.81 8.17
C THR A 14 -23.65 11.45 9.41
N VAL A 15 -24.01 10.19 9.58
CA VAL A 15 -24.72 9.70 10.77
C VAL A 15 -23.84 9.80 12.02
N TYR A 16 -22.53 9.54 11.89
CA TYR A 16 -21.57 9.76 12.98
C TYR A 16 -21.52 11.24 13.40
N ALA A 17 -21.47 12.18 12.44
CA ALA A 17 -21.46 13.60 12.74
C ALA A 17 -22.77 14.07 13.39
N ASP A 18 -23.92 13.45 13.05
CA ASP A 18 -25.22 13.71 13.68
C ASP A 18 -25.25 13.27 15.17
N SER A 19 -24.41 12.34 15.57
CA SER A 19 -24.30 11.89 16.96
C SER A 19 -23.56 12.87 17.88
N ILE A 20 -22.87 13.87 17.31
CA ILE A 20 -22.14 14.89 18.08
C ILE A 20 -23.09 16.05 18.46
N PRO A 21 -23.28 16.36 19.76
CA PRO A 21 -24.16 17.42 20.19
C PRO A 21 -23.77 18.78 19.57
N ASN A 22 -24.74 19.51 19.05
CA ASN A 22 -24.57 20.86 18.45
C ASN A 22 -23.63 20.93 17.23
N ALA A 23 -23.29 19.81 16.59
CA ALA A 23 -22.50 19.84 15.38
C ALA A 23 -23.30 20.30 14.14
N ILE A 24 -24.61 20.12 14.17
CA ILE A 24 -25.50 20.39 13.03
C ILE A 24 -26.44 21.51 13.38
N THR A 25 -26.40 22.58 12.57
CA THR A 25 -27.29 23.76 12.66
C THR A 25 -28.45 23.71 11.65
N MET A 26 -28.43 22.75 10.72
CA MET A 26 -29.44 22.57 9.66
C MET A 26 -30.43 21.46 10.02
N SER A 27 -31.49 21.32 9.22
CA SER A 27 -32.38 20.16 9.30
C SER A 27 -31.62 18.88 8.92
N ARG A 28 -31.83 17.79 9.66
CA ARG A 28 -31.12 16.52 9.48
C ARG A 28 -31.13 16.00 8.05
N GLY A 29 -32.30 16.04 7.37
CA GLY A 29 -32.42 15.57 6.00
C GLY A 29 -31.57 16.36 4.99
N LEU A 30 -31.58 17.69 5.12
CA LEU A 30 -30.78 18.57 4.28
C LEU A 30 -29.28 18.36 4.53
N TYR A 31 -28.87 18.29 5.79
CA TYR A 31 -27.49 18.01 6.18
C TYR A 31 -26.98 16.70 5.60
N THR A 32 -27.75 15.61 5.75
CA THR A 32 -27.41 14.30 5.21
C THR A 32 -27.20 14.35 3.71
N ALA A 33 -28.15 14.94 2.97
CA ALA A 33 -28.06 15.05 1.52
C ALA A 33 -26.85 15.88 1.07
N VAL A 34 -26.64 17.05 1.65
CA VAL A 34 -25.51 17.93 1.30
C VAL A 34 -24.18 17.27 1.64
N SER A 35 -24.04 16.66 2.83
CA SER A 35 -22.82 15.99 3.25
C SER A 35 -22.48 14.81 2.35
N MET A 36 -23.47 13.96 2.01
CA MET A 36 -23.27 12.83 1.11
C MET A 36 -22.80 13.29 -0.28
N ILE A 37 -23.43 14.31 -0.84
CA ILE A 37 -23.03 14.88 -2.15
C ILE A 37 -21.62 15.46 -2.07
N THR A 38 -21.31 16.24 -1.04
CA THR A 38 -20.02 16.91 -0.88
C THR A 38 -18.88 15.90 -0.73
N VAL A 39 -19.02 14.92 0.17
CA VAL A 39 -17.99 13.89 0.41
C VAL A 39 -17.78 13.02 -0.82
N THR A 40 -18.88 12.60 -1.47
CA THR A 40 -18.80 11.80 -2.70
C THR A 40 -18.14 12.59 -3.84
N SER A 41 -18.54 13.85 -4.04
CA SER A 41 -17.94 14.72 -5.06
C SER A 41 -16.45 14.96 -4.81
N GLY A 42 -16.05 15.19 -3.55
CA GLY A 42 -14.66 15.34 -3.17
C GLY A 42 -13.83 14.08 -3.48
N THR A 43 -14.39 12.91 -3.18
CA THR A 43 -13.70 11.64 -3.47
C THR A 43 -13.59 11.38 -4.97
N VAL A 44 -14.64 11.67 -5.76
CA VAL A 44 -14.60 11.55 -7.22
C VAL A 44 -13.59 12.54 -7.82
N PHE A 45 -13.50 13.74 -7.27
CA PHE A 45 -12.49 14.72 -7.70
C PHE A 45 -11.07 14.23 -7.42
N LEU A 46 -10.80 13.66 -6.23
CA LEU A 46 -9.50 13.08 -5.90
C LEU A 46 -9.17 11.88 -6.80
N MET A 47 -10.15 11.06 -7.14
CA MET A 47 -9.99 9.96 -8.09
C MET A 47 -9.62 10.47 -9.48
N TRP A 48 -10.30 11.49 -9.98
CA TRP A 48 -9.97 12.14 -11.26
C TRP A 48 -8.56 12.75 -11.24
N LEU A 49 -8.19 13.42 -10.13
CA LEU A 49 -6.85 13.99 -9.97
C LEU A 49 -5.78 12.88 -9.99
N GLY A 50 -6.01 11.76 -9.30
CA GLY A 50 -5.15 10.59 -9.34
C GLY A 50 -4.97 10.02 -10.75
N GLU A 51 -6.05 9.97 -11.53
CA GLU A 51 -6.02 9.56 -12.93
C GLU A 51 -5.17 10.50 -13.80
N GLN A 52 -5.30 11.84 -13.60
CA GLN A 52 -4.47 12.83 -14.30
C GLN A 52 -2.98 12.66 -13.97
N ILE A 53 -2.65 12.35 -12.72
CA ILE A 53 -1.27 12.08 -12.32
C ILE A 53 -0.76 10.79 -12.99
N ASN A 54 -1.57 9.73 -13.08
CA ASN A 54 -1.20 8.49 -13.77
C ASN A 54 -0.92 8.70 -15.26
N GLN A 55 -1.72 9.56 -15.92
CA GLN A 55 -1.60 9.78 -17.37
C GLN A 55 -0.46 10.72 -17.76
N ARG A 56 -0.17 11.71 -16.93
CA ARG A 56 0.75 12.82 -17.26
C ARG A 56 1.95 12.93 -16.34
N GLY A 57 1.95 12.22 -15.23
CA GLY A 57 2.98 12.27 -14.19
C GLY A 57 3.82 11.01 -14.12
N ILE A 58 4.51 10.87 -13.01
CA ILE A 58 5.32 9.71 -12.65
C ILE A 58 4.75 9.11 -11.38
N GLY A 59 4.63 7.80 -11.31
CA GLY A 59 4.12 7.10 -10.14
C GLY A 59 2.62 6.77 -10.22
N ASN A 60 2.13 6.14 -9.15
CA ASN A 60 0.71 5.88 -8.99
C ASN A 60 0.04 7.10 -8.33
N GLY A 61 -0.85 7.79 -9.06
CA GLY A 61 -1.47 9.04 -8.62
C GLY A 61 -2.25 8.92 -7.31
N ILE A 62 -2.99 7.82 -7.12
CA ILE A 62 -3.74 7.60 -5.88
C ILE A 62 -2.79 7.43 -4.69
N SER A 63 -1.73 6.64 -4.86
CA SER A 63 -0.69 6.46 -3.84
C SER A 63 0.00 7.77 -3.49
N LEU A 64 0.29 8.61 -4.48
CA LEU A 64 0.88 9.94 -4.27
C LEU A 64 -0.04 10.90 -3.51
N ILE A 65 -1.35 10.87 -3.77
CA ILE A 65 -2.32 11.69 -3.04
C ILE A 65 -2.39 11.24 -1.57
N ILE A 66 -2.41 9.93 -1.31
CA ILE A 66 -2.38 9.39 0.06
C ILE A 66 -1.08 9.78 0.76
N PHE A 67 0.06 9.62 0.09
CA PHE A 67 1.38 10.04 0.58
C PHE A 67 1.41 11.53 0.95
N ALA A 68 0.93 12.40 0.06
CA ALA A 68 0.84 13.83 0.31
C ALA A 68 -0.03 14.16 1.53
N GLY A 69 -1.15 13.46 1.70
CA GLY A 69 -2.03 13.61 2.87
C GLY A 69 -1.36 13.19 4.19
N ILE A 70 -0.49 12.18 4.16
CA ILE A 70 0.28 11.75 5.33
C ILE A 70 1.37 12.78 5.66
N VAL A 71 2.15 13.19 4.65
CA VAL A 71 3.25 14.16 4.82
C VAL A 71 2.73 15.52 5.29
N ALA A 72 1.58 15.96 4.80
CA ALA A 72 0.96 17.21 5.22
C ALA A 72 0.60 17.25 6.73
N ARG A 73 0.41 16.10 7.37
CA ARG A 73 0.14 16.00 8.81
C ARG A 73 1.42 15.93 9.67
N MET A 74 2.57 15.63 9.08
CA MET A 74 3.83 15.49 9.84
C MET A 74 4.24 16.75 10.61
N PRO A 75 4.19 17.98 10.05
CA PRO A 75 4.57 19.17 10.79
C PRO A 75 3.75 19.36 12.08
N ASN A 76 2.44 19.11 11.99
CA ASN A 76 1.55 19.22 13.15
C ASN A 76 1.85 18.15 14.22
N ALA A 77 2.18 16.92 13.82
CA ALA A 77 2.55 15.87 14.75
C ALA A 77 3.89 16.16 15.46
N ILE A 78 4.87 16.71 14.75
CA ILE A 78 6.13 17.14 15.33
C ILE A 78 5.89 18.28 16.33
N TRP A 79 5.04 19.23 16.00
CA TRP A 79 4.66 20.32 16.91
C TRP A 79 3.98 19.79 18.18
N LEU A 80 3.02 18.90 18.06
CA LEU A 80 2.37 18.23 19.18
C LEU A 80 3.38 17.51 20.07
N LEU A 81 4.32 16.76 19.45
CA LEU A 81 5.38 16.07 20.19
C LEU A 81 6.19 17.06 21.05
N PHE A 82 6.52 18.22 20.46
CA PHE A 82 7.27 19.26 21.17
C PHE A 82 6.49 19.84 22.35
N GLN A 83 5.18 20.08 22.18
CA GLN A 83 4.31 20.54 23.27
C GLN A 83 4.19 19.53 24.41
N GLU A 84 4.01 18.24 24.10
CA GLU A 84 3.91 17.17 25.08
C GLU A 84 5.21 17.00 25.90
N ILE A 85 6.38 17.19 25.26
CA ILE A 85 7.66 17.18 25.95
C ILE A 85 7.78 18.41 26.88
N GLN A 86 7.37 19.62 26.42
CA GLN A 86 7.42 20.83 27.23
C GLN A 86 6.47 20.77 28.42
N GLN A 87 5.32 20.14 28.28
CA GLN A 87 4.33 19.94 29.35
C GLN A 87 4.75 18.85 30.35
N GLY A 88 5.83 18.11 30.07
CA GLY A 88 6.32 17.05 30.94
C GLY A 88 5.45 15.76 30.92
N THR A 89 4.50 15.66 30.00
CA THR A 89 3.64 14.49 29.83
C THR A 89 4.40 13.32 29.19
N LEU A 90 5.39 13.61 28.34
CA LEU A 90 6.26 12.61 27.72
C LEU A 90 7.68 12.71 28.24
N ASN A 91 8.25 11.57 28.62
CA ASN A 91 9.64 11.48 28.99
C ASN A 91 10.52 11.58 27.73
N PRO A 92 11.49 12.52 27.63
CA PRO A 92 12.37 12.67 26.49
C PRO A 92 13.14 11.40 26.09
N VAL A 93 13.44 10.53 27.06
CA VAL A 93 14.11 9.25 26.80
C VAL A 93 13.24 8.33 25.95
N PHE A 94 11.92 8.28 26.23
CA PHE A 94 10.99 7.47 25.42
C PHE A 94 10.87 8.00 23.99
N VAL A 95 10.95 9.30 23.79
CA VAL A 95 10.95 9.92 22.46
C VAL A 95 12.16 9.45 21.63
N ILE A 96 13.34 9.40 22.26
CA ILE A 96 14.55 8.89 21.59
C ILE A 96 14.39 7.40 21.23
N VAL A 97 13.85 6.59 22.14
CA VAL A 97 13.60 5.15 21.90
C VAL A 97 12.62 4.94 20.76
N VAL A 98 11.51 5.70 20.75
CA VAL A 98 10.51 5.63 19.68
C VAL A 98 11.07 6.09 18.34
N PHE A 99 11.89 7.13 18.33
CA PHE A 99 12.57 7.58 17.12
C PHE A 99 13.58 6.55 16.58
N ALA A 100 14.36 5.93 17.46
CA ALA A 100 15.26 4.85 17.07
C ALA A 100 14.48 3.65 16.49
N MET A 101 13.35 3.29 17.12
CA MET A 101 12.48 2.25 16.62
C MET A 101 11.87 2.61 15.25
N PHE A 102 11.48 3.86 15.04
CA PHE A 102 11.01 4.36 13.75
C PHE A 102 12.06 4.13 12.66
N VAL A 103 13.32 4.49 12.90
CA VAL A 103 14.43 4.25 11.95
C VAL A 103 14.60 2.76 11.64
N VAL A 104 14.52 1.90 12.65
CA VAL A 104 14.59 0.45 12.46
C VAL A 104 13.43 -0.05 11.60
N VAL A 105 12.20 0.42 11.86
CA VAL A 105 11.02 0.04 11.07
C VAL A 105 11.16 0.48 9.62
N VAL A 106 11.64 1.72 9.37
CA VAL A 106 11.92 2.21 8.01
C VAL A 106 12.93 1.29 7.30
N ALA A 107 14.01 0.93 7.98
CA ALA A 107 15.04 0.03 7.41
C ALA A 107 14.46 -1.35 7.08
N LEU A 108 13.64 -1.91 7.96
CA LEU A 108 12.97 -3.19 7.73
C LEU A 108 11.99 -3.13 6.55
N VAL A 109 11.21 -2.05 6.42
CA VAL A 109 10.29 -1.85 5.29
C VAL A 109 11.06 -1.74 3.98
N ILE A 110 12.16 -0.99 3.95
CA ILE A 110 13.01 -0.88 2.75
C ILE A 110 13.59 -2.24 2.37
N TYR A 111 14.05 -3.01 3.36
CA TYR A 111 14.61 -4.34 3.14
C TYR A 111 13.57 -5.29 2.53
N GLU A 112 12.35 -5.28 3.04
CA GLU A 112 11.24 -6.11 2.53
C GLU A 112 10.82 -5.68 1.12
N GLN A 113 10.61 -4.39 0.88
CA GLN A 113 10.16 -3.85 -0.40
C GLN A 113 11.19 -4.06 -1.53
N ARG A 114 12.48 -4.09 -1.21
CA ARG A 114 13.57 -4.40 -2.14
C ARG A 114 13.77 -5.91 -2.35
N GLY A 115 13.24 -6.74 -1.46
CA GLY A 115 13.35 -8.18 -1.53
C GLY A 115 12.70 -8.75 -2.80
N GLN A 116 13.48 -9.46 -3.61
CA GLN A 116 13.00 -10.06 -4.86
C GLN A 116 13.50 -11.50 -5.00
N ARG A 117 12.60 -12.40 -5.39
CA ARG A 117 12.96 -13.74 -5.85
C ARG A 117 13.12 -13.74 -7.35
N LYS A 118 14.33 -13.93 -7.83
CA LYS A 118 14.65 -14.00 -9.25
C LYS A 118 14.50 -15.43 -9.75
N ILE A 119 13.58 -15.68 -10.71
CA ILE A 119 13.40 -16.98 -11.34
C ILE A 119 14.09 -16.94 -12.69
N PRO A 120 15.10 -17.82 -12.95
CA PRO A 120 15.80 -17.84 -14.21
C PRO A 120 14.89 -18.36 -15.32
N VAL A 121 14.88 -17.66 -16.47
CA VAL A 121 14.16 -18.05 -17.66
C VAL A 121 15.17 -18.07 -18.81
N HIS A 122 15.25 -19.18 -19.53
CA HIS A 122 16.08 -19.35 -20.70
C HIS A 122 15.24 -19.20 -21.96
N TYR A 123 15.62 -18.30 -22.83
CA TYR A 123 15.02 -18.16 -24.16
C TYR A 123 15.87 -18.91 -25.19
N ALA A 124 15.21 -19.68 -26.05
CA ALA A 124 15.86 -20.40 -27.12
C ALA A 124 16.57 -19.42 -28.07
N LYS A 125 17.69 -19.86 -28.64
CA LYS A 125 18.39 -19.12 -29.71
C LYS A 125 17.44 -18.92 -30.89
N ARG A 126 17.25 -17.69 -31.31
CA ARG A 126 16.46 -17.36 -32.51
C ARG A 126 17.40 -17.12 -33.67
N VAL A 127 17.22 -17.88 -34.76
CA VAL A 127 17.89 -17.64 -36.02
C VAL A 127 16.95 -16.82 -36.89
N VAL A 128 17.35 -15.58 -37.21
CA VAL A 128 16.61 -14.74 -38.15
C VAL A 128 17.51 -14.50 -39.38
N GLY A 129 17.24 -15.22 -40.45
CA GLY A 129 18.07 -15.22 -41.64
C GLY A 129 19.47 -15.82 -41.38
N ARG A 130 20.53 -15.09 -41.73
CA ARG A 130 21.95 -15.48 -41.52
C ARG A 130 22.52 -15.08 -40.14
N LYS A 131 21.75 -14.32 -39.34
CA LYS A 131 22.21 -13.86 -38.00
C LYS A 131 21.63 -14.72 -36.91
N MET A 132 22.51 -15.28 -36.09
CA MET A 132 22.15 -16.04 -34.89
C MET A 132 22.15 -15.09 -33.70
N TYR A 133 20.97 -14.83 -33.11
CA TYR A 133 20.85 -14.12 -31.87
C TYR A 133 21.07 -15.11 -30.74
N GLY A 134 22.07 -14.82 -29.88
CA GLY A 134 22.43 -15.69 -28.76
C GLY A 134 21.28 -15.93 -27.76
N ALA A 135 21.32 -17.06 -27.08
CA ALA A 135 20.40 -17.35 -25.99
C ALA A 135 20.50 -16.22 -24.93
N GLN A 136 19.40 -15.55 -24.66
CA GLN A 136 19.35 -14.58 -23.57
C GLN A 136 18.85 -15.30 -22.31
N ASN A 137 19.74 -15.41 -21.33
CA ASN A 137 19.36 -15.84 -20.00
C ASN A 137 18.85 -14.58 -19.28
N THR A 138 17.59 -14.56 -18.98
CA THR A 138 16.95 -13.49 -18.20
C THR A 138 16.31 -14.08 -16.94
N TYR A 139 15.82 -13.23 -16.08
CA TYR A 139 15.10 -13.67 -14.89
C TYR A 139 13.81 -12.88 -14.73
N VAL A 140 12.78 -13.53 -14.21
CA VAL A 140 11.54 -12.89 -13.80
C VAL A 140 11.66 -12.55 -12.31
N PRO A 141 11.66 -11.24 -11.94
CA PRO A 141 11.73 -10.83 -10.54
C PRO A 141 10.34 -10.87 -9.91
N PHE A 142 10.17 -11.66 -8.86
CA PHE A 142 8.99 -11.61 -8.01
C PHE A 142 9.34 -10.86 -6.72
N LYS A 143 8.68 -9.74 -6.46
CA LYS A 143 8.80 -9.04 -5.17
C LYS A 143 8.31 -9.96 -4.05
N ILE A 144 8.93 -9.91 -2.88
CA ILE A 144 8.48 -10.65 -1.68
C ILE A 144 7.09 -10.20 -1.27
N ASN A 145 6.83 -8.90 -1.40
CA ASN A 145 5.51 -8.33 -1.22
C ASN A 145 5.00 -7.75 -2.54
N PRO A 146 4.37 -8.55 -3.41
CA PRO A 146 3.85 -8.07 -4.68
C PRO A 146 2.59 -7.22 -4.52
N SER A 147 1.86 -7.36 -3.41
CA SER A 147 0.66 -6.59 -3.11
C SER A 147 0.96 -5.19 -2.56
N GLY A 148 2.21 -4.90 -2.15
CA GLY A 148 2.59 -3.62 -1.57
C GLY A 148 1.83 -3.31 -0.28
N VAL A 149 1.40 -2.07 -0.13
CA VAL A 149 0.67 -1.57 1.06
C VAL A 149 -0.84 -1.67 0.96
N ILE A 150 -1.37 -2.05 -0.20
CA ILE A 150 -2.81 -2.08 -0.49
C ILE A 150 -3.61 -2.97 0.48
N PRO A 151 -3.15 -4.19 0.84
CA PRO A 151 -3.85 -5.04 1.80
C PRO A 151 -4.10 -4.39 3.14
N VAL A 152 -3.15 -3.59 3.60
CA VAL A 152 -3.23 -2.89 4.89
C VAL A 152 -4.27 -1.77 4.83
N ILE A 153 -4.35 -1.05 3.71
CA ILE A 153 -5.37 -0.01 3.48
C ILE A 153 -6.77 -0.63 3.45
N PHE A 154 -6.96 -1.75 2.75
CA PHE A 154 -8.25 -2.43 2.72
C PHE A 154 -8.64 -2.99 4.09
N ALA A 155 -7.72 -3.62 4.81
CA ALA A 155 -7.99 -4.16 6.14
C ALA A 155 -8.42 -3.06 7.12
N SER A 156 -7.74 -1.91 7.13
CA SER A 156 -8.10 -0.78 7.97
C SER A 156 -9.47 -0.20 7.59
N SER A 157 -9.77 -0.07 6.30
CA SER A 157 -11.05 0.45 5.82
C SER A 157 -12.21 -0.48 6.22
N VAL A 158 -12.04 -1.79 6.05
CA VAL A 158 -13.06 -2.79 6.43
C VAL A 158 -13.34 -2.79 7.92
N LEU A 159 -12.30 -2.62 8.76
CA LEU A 159 -12.48 -2.54 10.22
C LEU A 159 -13.11 -1.23 10.68
N THR A 160 -12.80 -0.13 10.02
CA THR A 160 -13.35 1.18 10.38
C THR A 160 -14.85 1.25 10.13
N PHE A 161 -15.36 0.57 9.10
CA PHE A 161 -16.77 0.61 8.72
C PHE A 161 -17.74 0.10 9.81
N PRO A 162 -17.56 -1.11 10.41
CA PRO A 162 -18.40 -1.56 11.52
C PRO A 162 -18.32 -0.67 12.74
N LEU A 163 -17.13 -0.10 13.03
CA LEU A 163 -16.95 0.82 14.15
C LEU A 163 -17.74 2.09 13.98
N GLN A 164 -17.72 2.69 12.77
CA GLN A 164 -18.51 3.89 12.48
C GLN A 164 -20.02 3.62 12.59
N ILE A 165 -20.49 2.50 12.04
CA ILE A 165 -21.90 2.11 12.17
C ILE A 165 -22.30 1.92 13.63
N ALA A 166 -21.47 1.26 14.42
CA ALA A 166 -21.76 1.02 15.83
C ALA A 166 -21.81 2.31 16.65
N GLN A 167 -20.96 3.27 16.33
CA GLN A 167 -20.97 4.61 16.94
C GLN A 167 -22.20 5.43 16.52
N SER A 168 -22.65 5.25 15.28
CA SER A 168 -23.76 6.00 14.67
C SER A 168 -25.14 5.53 15.15
N LEU A 169 -25.36 4.23 15.29
CA LEU A 169 -26.63 3.66 15.69
C LEU A 169 -26.94 3.78 17.20
N GLY A 170 -25.99 4.34 17.96
CA GLY A 170 -26.19 4.69 19.37
C GLY A 170 -26.40 3.51 20.34
N PRO A 171 -26.79 3.80 21.59
CA PRO A 171 -26.88 2.80 22.65
C PRO A 171 -28.00 1.76 22.47
N ASP A 172 -28.87 1.90 21.49
CA ASP A 172 -30.08 1.10 21.38
C ASP A 172 -29.83 -0.35 20.93
N VAL A 173 -28.68 -0.64 20.31
CA VAL A 173 -28.36 -1.97 19.77
C VAL A 173 -27.23 -2.64 20.54
N ARG A 174 -27.57 -3.35 21.62
CA ARG A 174 -26.61 -3.97 22.56
C ARG A 174 -25.56 -4.88 21.90
N TRP A 175 -25.91 -5.66 20.88
CA TRP A 175 -24.94 -6.55 20.23
C TRP A 175 -23.90 -5.77 19.43
N LEU A 176 -24.32 -4.67 18.79
CA LEU A 176 -23.44 -3.81 17.99
C LEU A 176 -22.44 -3.07 18.88
N GLN A 177 -22.87 -2.63 20.09
CA GLN A 177 -21.97 -2.08 21.07
C GLN A 177 -20.93 -3.07 21.57
N ARG A 178 -21.31 -4.35 21.77
CA ARG A 178 -20.33 -5.38 22.13
C ARG A 178 -19.29 -5.57 21.04
N VAL A 179 -19.69 -5.56 19.76
CA VAL A 179 -18.79 -5.63 18.61
C VAL A 179 -17.88 -4.39 18.57
N ALA A 180 -18.43 -3.19 18.79
CA ALA A 180 -17.64 -1.95 18.80
C ALA A 180 -16.60 -1.93 19.95
N ILE A 181 -16.97 -2.40 21.13
CA ILE A 181 -16.06 -2.50 22.27
C ILE A 181 -14.98 -3.56 22.00
N ALA A 182 -15.33 -4.71 21.42
CA ALA A 182 -14.38 -5.75 21.07
C ALA A 182 -13.41 -5.33 19.98
N LEU A 183 -13.88 -4.55 19.00
CA LEU A 183 -13.08 -4.04 17.88
C LEU A 183 -12.49 -2.63 18.14
N ARG A 184 -12.36 -2.21 19.39
CA ARG A 184 -11.63 -0.97 19.69
C ARG A 184 -10.19 -1.09 19.19
N PRO A 185 -9.63 -0.03 18.60
CA PRO A 185 -8.26 -0.05 18.06
C PRO A 185 -7.19 -0.48 19.07
N ASP A 186 -7.47 -0.30 20.36
CA ASP A 186 -6.57 -0.68 21.47
C ASP A 186 -6.78 -2.11 21.96
N GLY A 187 -7.76 -2.84 21.42
CA GLY A 187 -8.12 -4.18 21.88
C GLY A 187 -7.32 -5.30 21.23
N PRO A 188 -7.05 -6.41 21.94
CA PRO A 188 -6.36 -7.56 21.34
C PRO A 188 -7.19 -8.22 20.24
N ALA A 189 -8.51 -8.19 20.33
CA ALA A 189 -9.39 -8.71 19.26
C ALA A 189 -9.24 -7.91 17.97
N TYR A 190 -9.11 -6.58 18.04
CA TYR A 190 -8.82 -5.74 16.89
C TYR A 190 -7.53 -6.17 16.20
N LEU A 191 -6.44 -6.36 16.94
CA LEU A 191 -5.14 -6.74 16.40
C LEU A 191 -5.20 -8.10 15.67
N VAL A 192 -5.92 -9.08 16.25
CA VAL A 192 -6.07 -10.40 15.63
C VAL A 192 -6.87 -10.31 14.33
N VAL A 193 -8.03 -9.63 14.35
CA VAL A 193 -8.88 -9.49 13.17
C VAL A 193 -8.17 -8.67 12.10
N TYR A 194 -7.47 -7.61 12.48
CA TYR A 194 -6.69 -6.78 11.57
C TYR A 194 -5.58 -7.57 10.88
N THR A 195 -4.81 -8.36 11.64
CA THR A 195 -3.78 -9.24 11.09
C THR A 195 -4.36 -10.27 10.12
N MET A 196 -5.47 -10.90 10.47
CA MET A 196 -6.15 -11.86 9.59
C MET A 196 -6.64 -11.21 8.30
N LEU A 197 -7.20 -10.01 8.38
CA LEU A 197 -7.66 -9.27 7.20
C LEU A 197 -6.48 -8.85 6.31
N ILE A 198 -5.36 -8.43 6.87
CA ILE A 198 -4.15 -8.11 6.08
C ILE A 198 -3.69 -9.34 5.31
N ILE A 199 -3.59 -10.50 5.95
CA ILE A 199 -3.18 -11.75 5.30
C ILE A 199 -4.19 -12.14 4.21
N PHE A 200 -5.49 -12.06 4.50
CA PHE A 200 -6.54 -12.36 3.53
C PHE A 200 -6.43 -11.45 2.30
N PHE A 201 -6.36 -10.14 2.50
CA PHE A 201 -6.26 -9.19 1.39
C PHE A 201 -4.94 -9.29 0.64
N ALA A 202 -3.84 -9.65 1.30
CA ALA A 202 -2.56 -9.89 0.63
C ALA A 202 -2.65 -11.06 -0.37
N TYR A 203 -3.28 -12.17 0.03
CA TYR A 203 -3.54 -13.28 -0.87
C TYR A 203 -4.49 -12.90 -2.00
N PHE A 204 -5.62 -12.31 -1.64
CA PHE A 204 -6.64 -11.89 -2.61
C PHE A 204 -6.07 -10.95 -3.66
N TYR A 205 -5.40 -9.87 -3.23
CA TYR A 205 -4.87 -8.85 -4.14
C TYR A 205 -3.74 -9.40 -5.01
N THR A 206 -2.87 -10.23 -4.46
CA THR A 206 -1.78 -10.82 -5.24
C THR A 206 -2.31 -11.75 -6.33
N GLN A 207 -3.35 -12.54 -6.06
CA GLN A 207 -3.96 -13.40 -7.07
C GLN A 207 -4.65 -12.61 -8.20
N VAL A 208 -5.22 -11.45 -7.87
CA VAL A 208 -5.83 -10.57 -8.87
C VAL A 208 -4.78 -9.85 -9.71
N THR A 209 -3.68 -9.41 -9.09
CA THR A 209 -2.65 -8.60 -9.77
C THR A 209 -1.64 -9.45 -10.53
N LEU A 210 -1.23 -10.58 -9.96
CA LEU A 210 -0.27 -11.51 -10.56
C LEU A 210 -1.00 -12.79 -10.98
N ASN A 211 -1.43 -12.85 -12.24
CA ASN A 211 -2.05 -14.04 -12.79
C ASN A 211 -0.97 -15.05 -13.25
N PRO A 212 -0.76 -16.19 -12.55
CA PRO A 212 0.26 -17.16 -12.92
C PRO A 212 0.03 -17.77 -14.31
N ILE A 213 -1.23 -17.83 -14.75
CA ILE A 213 -1.63 -18.36 -16.05
C ILE A 213 -1.10 -17.46 -17.17
N GLU A 214 -1.34 -16.14 -17.04
CA GLU A 214 -0.85 -15.16 -18.03
C GLU A 214 0.67 -15.10 -18.07
N ILE A 215 1.34 -15.10 -16.90
CA ILE A 215 2.80 -15.09 -16.83
C ILE A 215 3.39 -16.33 -17.54
N SER A 216 2.83 -17.51 -17.25
CA SER A 216 3.29 -18.76 -17.86
C SER A 216 3.01 -18.81 -19.36
N LYS A 217 1.88 -18.27 -19.80
CA LYS A 217 1.50 -18.16 -21.21
C LYS A 217 2.44 -17.22 -21.96
N ASN A 218 2.69 -16.03 -21.44
CA ASN A 218 3.61 -15.04 -22.05
C ASN A 218 5.04 -15.60 -22.19
N ILE A 219 5.54 -16.31 -21.18
CA ILE A 219 6.87 -16.93 -21.27
C ILE A 219 6.90 -18.01 -22.34
N ARG A 220 5.87 -18.86 -22.45
CA ARG A 220 5.79 -19.91 -23.49
C ARG A 220 5.68 -19.34 -24.89
N GLU A 221 4.83 -18.35 -25.10
CA GLU A 221 4.64 -17.69 -26.41
C GLU A 221 5.94 -17.03 -26.91
N ASN A 222 6.74 -16.51 -25.99
CA ASN A 222 8.06 -15.96 -26.32
C ASN A 222 9.18 -17.03 -26.40
N GLY A 223 8.84 -18.31 -26.32
CA GLY A 223 9.82 -19.41 -26.41
C GLY A 223 10.72 -19.55 -25.20
N GLY A 224 10.28 -19.03 -24.04
CA GLY A 224 10.99 -19.13 -22.78
C GLY A 224 10.73 -20.47 -22.07
N SER A 225 11.74 -20.98 -21.37
CA SER A 225 11.65 -22.18 -20.55
C SER A 225 12.34 -21.96 -19.20
N ILE A 226 11.83 -22.62 -18.17
CA ILE A 226 12.45 -22.61 -16.85
C ILE A 226 13.28 -23.87 -16.71
N PRO A 227 14.57 -23.80 -16.31
CA PRO A 227 15.42 -24.98 -16.13
C PRO A 227 14.79 -25.97 -15.16
N GLY A 228 14.69 -27.24 -15.57
CA GLY A 228 14.15 -28.33 -14.75
C GLY A 228 12.62 -28.40 -14.64
N ILE A 229 11.87 -27.51 -15.32
CA ILE A 229 10.40 -27.49 -15.28
C ILE A 229 9.84 -27.65 -16.68
N ARG A 230 8.94 -28.64 -16.87
CA ARG A 230 8.22 -28.83 -18.14
C ARG A 230 7.27 -27.67 -18.37
N SER A 231 7.13 -27.23 -19.64
CA SER A 231 6.25 -26.12 -20.03
C SER A 231 4.81 -26.26 -19.54
N GLU A 232 4.30 -27.47 -19.49
CA GLU A 232 2.94 -27.77 -18.98
C GLU A 232 2.79 -27.52 -17.47
N LYS A 233 3.86 -27.68 -16.69
CA LYS A 233 3.87 -27.52 -15.22
C LYS A 233 4.32 -26.14 -14.76
N MET A 234 4.59 -25.22 -15.68
CA MET A 234 5.11 -23.88 -15.39
C MET A 234 4.12 -23.05 -14.59
N GLU A 235 2.83 -23.13 -14.91
CA GLU A 235 1.74 -22.47 -14.17
C GLU A 235 1.69 -22.95 -12.70
N ALA A 236 1.64 -24.27 -12.48
CA ALA A 236 1.63 -24.84 -11.13
C ALA A 236 2.89 -24.49 -10.33
N TYR A 237 4.01 -24.31 -11.01
CA TYR A 237 5.24 -23.85 -10.37
C TYR A 237 5.13 -22.39 -9.91
N PHE A 238 4.67 -21.48 -10.77
CA PHE A 238 4.48 -20.08 -10.40
C PHE A 238 3.46 -19.91 -9.27
N THR A 239 2.33 -20.61 -9.33
CA THR A 239 1.34 -20.62 -8.26
C THR A 239 1.94 -21.05 -6.91
N ARG A 240 2.77 -22.11 -6.92
CA ARG A 240 3.45 -22.59 -5.72
C ARG A 240 4.47 -21.59 -5.19
N VAL A 241 5.22 -20.93 -6.07
CA VAL A 241 6.21 -19.92 -5.70
C VAL A 241 5.51 -18.70 -5.09
N LEU A 242 4.44 -18.19 -5.74
CA LEU A 242 3.67 -17.07 -5.25
C LEU A 242 3.07 -17.35 -3.87
N ASN A 243 2.40 -18.48 -3.69
CA ASN A 243 1.82 -18.84 -2.39
C ASN A 243 2.85 -18.93 -1.26
N ARG A 244 4.10 -19.33 -1.57
CA ARG A 244 5.18 -19.38 -0.60
C ARG A 244 5.80 -18.01 -0.29
N ILE A 245 5.70 -17.06 -1.20
CA ILE A 245 6.24 -15.71 -1.02
C ILE A 245 5.23 -14.81 -0.32
N ILE A 246 3.94 -14.95 -0.65
CA ILE A 246 2.87 -14.11 -0.10
C ILE A 246 2.78 -14.23 1.42
N LEU A 247 2.85 -15.44 1.96
CA LEU A 247 2.67 -15.67 3.40
C LEU A 247 3.68 -14.91 4.28
N PRO A 248 5.00 -15.05 4.09
CA PRO A 248 5.97 -14.29 4.88
C PRO A 248 5.86 -12.79 4.66
N GLY A 249 5.57 -12.32 3.43
CA GLY A 249 5.32 -10.90 3.15
C GLY A 249 4.10 -10.36 3.89
N ALA A 250 2.99 -11.09 3.90
CA ALA A 250 1.77 -10.70 4.60
C ALA A 250 1.94 -10.67 6.12
N ILE A 251 2.66 -11.65 6.70
CA ILE A 251 3.00 -11.67 8.13
C ILE A 251 3.86 -10.47 8.49
N PHE A 252 4.84 -10.15 7.66
CA PHE A 252 5.71 -8.98 7.87
C PHE A 252 4.93 -7.67 7.82
N LEU A 253 4.04 -7.51 6.82
CA LEU A 253 3.14 -6.35 6.73
C LEU A 253 2.26 -6.21 7.97
N ALA A 254 1.66 -7.32 8.43
CA ALA A 254 0.83 -7.33 9.61
C ALA A 254 1.64 -6.95 10.86
N PHE A 255 2.86 -7.45 10.99
CA PHE A 255 3.76 -7.08 12.09
C PHE A 255 4.02 -5.58 12.13
N ILE A 256 4.40 -4.97 10.99
CA ILE A 256 4.65 -3.53 10.91
C ILE A 256 3.37 -2.72 11.17
N ALA A 257 2.22 -3.17 10.66
CA ALA A 257 0.96 -2.49 10.83
C ALA A 257 0.49 -2.43 12.30
N VAL A 258 0.94 -3.37 13.13
CA VAL A 258 0.61 -3.46 14.56
C VAL A 258 1.54 -2.60 15.44
N ILE A 259 2.73 -2.26 14.97
CA ILE A 259 3.73 -1.49 15.74
C ILE A 259 3.17 -0.20 16.36
N PRO A 260 2.39 0.66 15.66
CA PRO A 260 1.85 1.88 16.28
C PRO A 260 1.00 1.63 17.51
N THR A 261 0.16 0.62 17.43
CA THR A 261 -0.71 0.24 18.56
C THR A 261 0.12 -0.24 19.76
N LEU A 262 1.19 -1.00 19.49
CA LEU A 262 2.12 -1.42 20.55
C LEU A 262 2.86 -0.23 21.18
N VAL A 263 3.33 0.72 20.35
CA VAL A 263 4.00 1.94 20.83
C VAL A 263 3.07 2.77 21.69
N GLN A 264 1.84 2.95 21.25
CA GLN A 264 0.83 3.69 22.00
C GLN A 264 0.56 3.06 23.37
N GLN A 265 0.42 1.74 23.43
CA GLN A 265 0.13 1.02 24.69
C GLN A 265 1.33 0.95 25.63
N LEU A 266 2.54 0.72 25.13
CA LEU A 266 3.74 0.54 25.96
C LEU A 266 4.32 1.86 26.48
N PHE A 267 4.26 2.91 25.67
CA PHE A 267 4.91 4.20 25.96
C PHE A 267 3.93 5.33 26.23
N ASN A 268 2.62 5.06 26.27
CA ASN A 268 1.56 6.07 26.44
C ASN A 268 1.68 7.26 25.46
N PHE A 269 2.13 7.00 24.25
CA PHE A 269 2.22 8.02 23.21
C PHE A 269 0.84 8.46 22.73
N PRO A 270 0.63 9.76 22.45
CA PRO A 270 -0.58 10.24 21.82
C PRO A 270 -0.85 9.48 20.51
N ALA A 271 -2.09 9.03 20.32
CA ALA A 271 -2.47 8.21 19.16
C ALA A 271 -2.08 8.87 17.84
N GLN A 272 -2.22 10.19 17.71
CA GLN A 272 -1.88 10.92 16.50
C GLN A 272 -0.39 10.79 16.13
N ILE A 273 0.50 10.84 17.11
CA ILE A 273 1.95 10.72 16.91
C ILE A 273 2.30 9.26 16.58
N ALA A 274 1.75 8.32 17.34
CA ALA A 274 1.99 6.89 17.13
C ALA A 274 1.56 6.42 15.74
N PHE A 275 0.41 6.88 15.24
CA PHE A 275 -0.06 6.55 13.89
C PHE A 275 0.77 7.19 12.77
N LEU A 276 1.31 8.39 12.95
CA LEU A 276 2.16 9.04 11.96
C LEU A 276 3.57 8.47 11.91
N MET A 277 4.12 8.08 13.06
CA MET A 277 5.46 7.53 13.18
C MET A 277 5.54 6.02 12.96
N GLY A 278 4.45 5.34 12.71
CA GLY A 278 4.45 3.89 12.57
C GLY A 278 3.36 3.33 11.67
N GLY A 279 3.43 2.03 11.46
CA GLY A 279 2.43 1.21 10.80
C GLY A 279 2.12 1.59 9.36
N THR A 280 0.84 1.78 9.10
CA THR A 280 0.32 2.00 7.74
C THR A 280 0.88 3.25 7.09
N SER A 281 0.98 4.37 7.82
CA SER A 281 1.47 5.65 7.28
C SER A 281 2.91 5.53 6.82
N LEU A 282 3.74 4.86 7.60
CA LEU A 282 5.15 4.64 7.28
C LEU A 282 5.33 3.67 6.13
N LEU A 283 4.55 2.58 6.10
CA LEU A 283 4.53 1.64 4.97
C LEU A 283 4.17 2.32 3.66
N ILE A 284 3.12 3.15 3.68
CA ILE A 284 2.67 3.90 2.50
C ILE A 284 3.76 4.88 2.08
N MET A 285 4.33 5.62 3.02
CA MET A 285 5.35 6.64 2.75
C MET A 285 6.58 6.01 2.08
N VAL A 286 7.16 4.98 2.69
CA VAL A 286 8.35 4.29 2.17
C VAL A 286 8.04 3.54 0.87
N GLY A 287 6.87 2.88 0.78
CA GLY A 287 6.48 2.13 -0.40
C GLY A 287 6.30 3.03 -1.63
N VAL A 288 5.62 4.16 -1.46
CA VAL A 288 5.40 5.13 -2.54
C VAL A 288 6.71 5.79 -2.98
N ASP A 289 7.58 6.14 -2.02
CA ASP A 289 8.90 6.73 -2.30
C ASP A 289 9.79 5.77 -3.12
N LEU A 290 9.85 4.50 -2.74
CA LEU A 290 10.61 3.49 -3.47
C LEU A 290 10.07 3.23 -4.88
N ASP A 291 8.75 3.19 -5.04
CA ASP A 291 8.12 3.04 -6.36
C ASP A 291 8.39 4.26 -7.24
N LEU A 292 8.31 5.46 -6.68
CA LEU A 292 8.59 6.71 -7.38
C LEU A 292 10.07 6.77 -7.81
N MET A 293 11.00 6.46 -6.91
CA MET A 293 12.43 6.40 -7.23
C MET A 293 12.72 5.39 -8.36
N SER A 294 12.12 4.21 -8.30
CA SER A 294 12.31 3.17 -9.31
C SER A 294 11.81 3.63 -10.70
N GLN A 295 10.70 4.36 -10.75
CA GLN A 295 10.17 4.89 -12.01
C GLN A 295 11.02 6.05 -12.55
N ILE A 296 11.48 6.96 -11.67
CA ILE A 296 12.39 8.05 -12.05
C ILE A 296 13.69 7.47 -12.60
N GLU A 297 14.30 6.48 -11.94
CA GLU A 297 15.49 5.81 -12.45
C GLU A 297 15.25 5.17 -13.82
N GLY A 298 14.09 4.54 -14.01
CA GLY A 298 13.69 3.96 -15.31
C GLY A 298 13.64 5.02 -16.42
N HIS A 299 12.99 6.15 -16.16
CA HIS A 299 12.89 7.26 -17.10
C HIS A 299 14.26 7.90 -17.39
N LEU A 300 15.09 8.11 -16.38
CA LEU A 300 16.44 8.64 -16.55
C LEU A 300 17.32 7.73 -17.40
N ARG A 301 17.25 6.42 -17.20
CA ARG A 301 17.99 5.45 -18.03
C ARG A 301 17.54 5.47 -19.50
N MET A 302 16.26 5.61 -19.77
CA MET A 302 15.74 5.75 -21.14
C MET A 302 16.26 7.03 -21.82
N HIS A 303 16.20 8.17 -21.13
CA HIS A 303 16.70 9.44 -21.66
C HIS A 303 18.23 9.45 -21.89
N HIS A 304 18.98 8.75 -21.07
CA HIS A 304 20.44 8.65 -21.23
C HIS A 304 20.82 7.82 -22.47
N HIS A 305 20.05 6.79 -22.81
CA HIS A 305 20.23 6.01 -24.05
C HIS A 305 19.87 6.81 -25.30
N ASP A 306 18.82 7.62 -25.27
CA ASP A 306 18.45 8.49 -26.39
C ASP A 306 19.55 9.53 -26.71
N GLY A 307 20.24 10.03 -25.68
CA GLY A 307 21.40 10.92 -25.86
C GLY A 307 22.61 10.26 -26.53
N LEU A 308 22.84 8.98 -26.29
CA LEU A 308 23.92 8.21 -26.93
C LEU A 308 23.64 7.89 -28.39
N VAL A 309 22.38 7.58 -28.72
CA VAL A 309 21.97 7.29 -30.10
C VAL A 309 22.00 8.54 -30.98
N LYS A 310 21.69 9.71 -30.49
CA LYS A 310 21.76 10.99 -31.23
C LYS A 310 23.18 11.48 -31.48
N LYS A 311 24.18 11.09 -30.70
CA LYS A 311 25.59 11.45 -30.89
C LYS A 311 26.43 10.42 -31.67
N GLY A 312 25.92 9.23 -31.88
CA GLY A 312 26.63 8.15 -32.55
C GLY A 312 26.37 8.13 -34.05
N ARG A 313 26.95 9.05 -34.83
CA ARG A 313 27.24 8.80 -36.25
C ARG A 313 28.30 7.69 -36.29
N ILE A 314 27.85 6.44 -36.37
CA ILE A 314 28.73 5.33 -36.73
C ILE A 314 29.16 5.61 -38.17
N ARG A 315 30.36 6.15 -38.36
CA ARG A 315 31.03 6.12 -39.64
C ARG A 315 31.30 4.67 -39.95
N SER A 316 30.47 4.09 -40.79
CA SER A 316 30.77 2.84 -41.48
C SER A 316 32.07 3.06 -42.27
N ARG A 317 33.16 2.48 -41.76
CA ARG A 317 34.40 2.37 -42.52
C ARG A 317 34.21 1.17 -43.44
N ASN A 318 33.98 1.47 -44.73
CA ASN A 318 34.03 0.47 -45.79
C ASN A 318 35.40 -0.23 -45.73
N LEU A 319 35.38 -1.52 -45.61
CA LEU A 319 36.33 -2.48 -46.16
C LEU A 319 35.55 -3.69 -46.62
#